data_149c5df69dc46c789a5a6b35946291b0
#
_entry.id   149c5df69dc46c789a5a6b35946291b0
#
_cell.length_a   1.000
_cell.length_b   1.000
_cell.length_c   1.000
_cell.angle_alpha   90.00
_cell.angle_beta   90.00
_cell.angle_gamma   90.00
#
_symmetry.space_group_name_H-M   'P 1'
#
loop_
_entity.id
_entity.type
_entity.pdbx_description
1 polymer ?
#
loop_
_entity_poly.entity_id
_entity_poly.type
_entity_poly.pdbx_seq_one_letter_code
_entity_poly.pdbx_strand_id
1 'polypeptide(L)'
;MSIHVRLRVAGEAYAVPVGNVLEVVRPSAVTAVPGSAPGLLGVLNLRGQVLAVADLAQILGLRAAAPRARMLIAESGSLRAGFVVDEVSEVGELGDPTEATESELLAGATLEGGDLIGILDLDRVLSALAGARP
;
A
#
# COMPACT_ATOMS: atom_id res chain seq x y z
N MET A 1 18.10 6.40 8.42
CA MET A 1 17.19 7.30 7.69
C MET A 1 17.08 6.86 6.24
N SER A 2 15.89 6.78 5.72
CA SER A 2 15.64 6.33 4.34
C SER A 2 14.60 7.20 3.69
N ILE A 3 14.60 7.21 2.36
CA ILE A 3 13.60 7.92 1.58
C ILE A 3 12.34 7.10 1.49
N HIS A 4 11.23 7.70 1.84
CA HIS A 4 9.91 7.06 1.84
C HIS A 4 8.89 7.90 1.08
N VAL A 5 7.91 7.22 0.54
CA VAL A 5 6.71 7.84 -0.04
C VAL A 5 5.64 7.82 1.04
N ARG A 6 5.09 8.98 1.37
CA ARG A 6 4.05 9.11 2.40
C ARG A 6 2.66 8.99 1.80
N LEU A 7 1.80 8.25 2.49
CA LEU A 7 0.45 7.93 2.06
C LEU A 7 -0.54 8.28 3.16
N ARG A 8 -1.79 8.51 2.74
CA ARG A 8 -2.95 8.43 3.64
C ARG A 8 -3.76 7.22 3.24
N VAL A 9 -4.13 6.41 4.22
CA VAL A 9 -4.95 5.22 4.02
C VAL A 9 -6.01 5.21 5.11
N ALA A 10 -7.28 5.30 4.73
CA ALA A 10 -8.40 5.43 5.66
C ALA A 10 -8.18 6.58 6.66
N GLY A 11 -7.62 7.69 6.20
CA GLY A 11 -7.33 8.86 7.02
C GLY A 11 -6.07 8.77 7.85
N GLU A 12 -5.39 7.63 7.89
CA GLU A 12 -4.21 7.43 8.72
C GLU A 12 -2.92 7.54 7.91
N ALA A 13 -1.82 7.90 8.59
CA ALA A 13 -0.54 8.13 7.96
C ALA A 13 0.29 6.86 7.86
N TYR A 14 0.76 6.57 6.66
CA TYR A 14 1.65 5.45 6.37
C TYR A 14 2.77 5.91 5.45
N ALA A 15 3.79 5.08 5.34
CA ALA A 15 4.87 5.32 4.41
C ALA A 15 5.39 4.00 3.86
N VAL A 16 5.92 4.06 2.65
CA VAL A 16 6.56 2.91 2.00
C VAL A 16 7.96 3.33 1.53
N PRO A 17 8.94 2.43 1.58
CA PRO A 17 10.26 2.75 1.04
C PRO A 17 10.16 3.12 -0.45
N VAL A 18 10.84 4.18 -0.85
CA VAL A 18 10.76 4.67 -2.23
C VAL A 18 11.19 3.62 -3.24
N GLY A 19 12.13 2.75 -2.87
CA GLY A 19 12.59 1.67 -3.75
C GLY A 19 11.53 0.64 -4.09
N ASN A 20 10.43 0.57 -3.35
CA ASN A 20 9.32 -0.31 -3.64
C ASN A 20 8.24 0.32 -4.52
N VAL A 21 8.34 1.61 -4.81
CA VAL A 21 7.32 2.33 -5.57
C VAL A 21 7.76 2.47 -7.01
N LEU A 22 6.94 1.97 -7.94
CA LEU A 22 7.20 2.11 -9.37
C LEU A 22 6.58 3.39 -9.91
N GLU A 23 5.33 3.64 -9.55
CA GLU A 23 4.63 4.86 -9.98
C GLU A 23 3.38 5.07 -9.15
N VAL A 24 2.85 6.27 -9.21
CA VAL A 24 1.57 6.65 -8.62
C VAL A 24 0.68 7.12 -9.75
N VAL A 25 -0.51 6.52 -9.85
CA VAL A 25 -1.46 6.83 -10.92
C VAL A 25 -2.84 7.09 -10.33
N ARG A 26 -3.73 7.60 -11.14
CA ARG A 26 -5.14 7.68 -10.78
C ARG A 26 -5.75 6.29 -10.91
N PRO A 27 -6.67 5.91 -10.02
CA PRO A 27 -7.38 4.65 -10.18
C PRO A 27 -8.10 4.62 -11.52
N SER A 28 -7.99 3.50 -12.21
CA SER A 28 -8.71 3.26 -13.45
C SER A 28 -9.60 2.02 -13.30
N ALA A 29 -10.35 1.69 -14.33
CA ALA A 29 -11.28 0.58 -14.27
C ALA A 29 -10.56 -0.72 -13.93
N VAL A 30 -11.03 -1.39 -12.89
CA VAL A 30 -10.51 -2.67 -12.40
C VAL A 30 -11.53 -3.73 -12.70
N THR A 31 -11.10 -4.84 -13.29
CA THR A 31 -11.98 -5.97 -13.56
C THR A 31 -12.01 -6.87 -12.32
N ALA A 32 -13.18 -6.99 -11.72
CA ALA A 32 -13.37 -7.82 -10.54
C ALA A 32 -13.09 -9.29 -10.85
N VAL A 33 -12.44 -9.99 -9.92
CA VAL A 33 -12.20 -11.43 -10.02
C VAL A 33 -13.16 -12.12 -9.06
N PRO A 34 -14.11 -12.91 -9.56
CA PRO A 34 -15.05 -13.61 -8.68
C PRO A 34 -14.35 -14.55 -7.70
N GLY A 35 -14.80 -14.55 -6.45
CA GLY A 35 -14.25 -15.41 -5.43
C GLY A 35 -12.95 -14.92 -4.82
N SER A 36 -12.54 -13.70 -5.13
CA SER A 36 -11.34 -13.09 -4.55
C SER A 36 -11.45 -12.92 -3.05
N ALA A 37 -10.30 -12.97 -2.36
CA ALA A 37 -10.22 -12.68 -0.95
C ALA A 37 -10.56 -11.20 -0.67
N PRO A 38 -11.04 -10.89 0.55
CA PRO A 38 -11.26 -9.50 0.95
C PRO A 38 -10.01 -8.66 0.75
N GLY A 39 -10.17 -7.45 0.25
CA GLY A 39 -9.08 -6.54 -0.04
C GLY A 39 -8.59 -6.62 -1.48
N LEU A 40 -8.79 -7.73 -2.16
CA LEU A 40 -8.44 -7.86 -3.58
C LEU A 40 -9.60 -7.35 -4.43
N LEU A 41 -9.42 -6.22 -5.10
CA LEU A 41 -10.47 -5.60 -5.91
C LEU A 41 -10.62 -6.26 -7.27
N GLY A 42 -9.52 -6.73 -7.84
CA GLY A 42 -9.52 -7.36 -9.14
C GLY A 42 -8.19 -7.23 -9.85
N VAL A 43 -8.23 -7.12 -11.16
CA VAL A 43 -7.05 -6.99 -12.00
C VAL A 43 -7.18 -5.79 -12.92
N LEU A 44 -6.03 -5.25 -13.31
CA LEU A 44 -5.92 -4.10 -14.20
C LEU A 44 -4.85 -4.39 -15.23
N ASN A 45 -5.14 -4.06 -16.49
CA ASN A 45 -4.11 -4.07 -17.52
C ASN A 45 -3.45 -2.69 -17.57
N LEU A 46 -2.20 -2.63 -17.16
CA LEU A 46 -1.42 -1.39 -17.19
C LEU A 46 -0.31 -1.56 -18.21
N ARG A 47 -0.45 -0.88 -19.34
CA ARG A 47 0.55 -0.90 -20.42
C ARG A 47 0.99 -2.32 -20.82
N GLY A 48 0.00 -3.21 -20.98
CA GLY A 48 0.24 -4.57 -21.37
C GLY A 48 0.58 -5.55 -20.25
N GLN A 49 0.69 -5.05 -19.01
CA GLN A 49 0.90 -5.90 -17.84
C GLN A 49 -0.39 -6.03 -17.04
N VAL A 50 -0.75 -7.27 -16.68
CA VAL A 50 -1.88 -7.52 -15.81
C VAL A 50 -1.40 -7.48 -14.36
N LEU A 51 -1.97 -6.57 -13.58
CA LEU A 51 -1.64 -6.39 -12.17
C LEU A 51 -2.83 -6.70 -11.30
N ALA A 52 -2.61 -7.36 -10.17
CA ALA A 52 -3.59 -7.44 -9.11
C ALA A 52 -3.75 -6.05 -8.49
N VAL A 53 -4.98 -5.67 -8.16
CA VAL A 53 -5.27 -4.39 -7.52
C VAL A 53 -5.99 -4.66 -6.20
N ALA A 54 -5.49 -4.08 -5.15
CA ALA A 54 -6.00 -4.28 -3.81
C ALA A 54 -6.37 -2.95 -3.14
N ASP A 55 -7.30 -3.03 -2.19
CA ASP A 55 -7.63 -1.92 -1.32
C ASP A 55 -6.73 -2.00 -0.08
N LEU A 56 -5.78 -1.09 0.02
CA LEU A 56 -4.82 -1.14 1.12
C LEU A 56 -5.50 -0.96 2.48
N ALA A 57 -6.56 -0.16 2.54
CA ALA A 57 -7.32 -0.01 3.78
C ALA A 57 -7.89 -1.34 4.26
N GLN A 58 -8.48 -2.12 3.36
CA GLN A 58 -9.03 -3.44 3.72
C GLN A 58 -7.92 -4.42 4.12
N ILE A 59 -6.79 -4.42 3.41
CA ILE A 59 -5.66 -5.28 3.75
C ILE A 59 -5.15 -4.97 5.16
N LEU A 60 -5.10 -3.69 5.52
CA LEU A 60 -4.65 -3.26 6.84
C LEU A 60 -5.73 -3.40 7.92
N GLY A 61 -6.93 -3.84 7.55
CA GLY A 61 -8.03 -3.98 8.49
C GLY A 61 -8.66 -2.65 8.92
N LEU A 62 -8.53 -1.62 8.10
CA LEU A 62 -9.04 -0.29 8.37
C LEU A 62 -10.37 -0.06 7.68
N ARG A 63 -11.22 0.77 8.29
CA ARG A 63 -12.46 1.21 7.67
C ARG A 63 -12.16 2.44 6.80
N ALA A 64 -12.52 2.38 5.53
CA ALA A 64 -12.32 3.49 4.62
C ALA A 64 -13.05 4.73 5.12
N ALA A 65 -12.33 5.87 5.21
CA ALA A 65 -12.84 7.14 5.70
C ALA A 65 -12.84 8.23 4.64
N ALA A 66 -12.22 7.99 3.48
CA ALA A 66 -12.08 8.98 2.42
C ALA A 66 -12.12 8.29 1.05
N PRO A 67 -12.39 9.05 -0.03
CA PRO A 67 -12.28 8.49 -1.37
C PRO A 67 -10.87 7.97 -1.65
N ARG A 68 -10.79 6.88 -2.39
CA ARG A 68 -9.52 6.30 -2.82
C ARG A 68 -9.10 6.98 -4.13
N ALA A 69 -8.36 8.06 -4.00
CA ALA A 69 -8.08 8.96 -5.12
C ALA A 69 -6.80 8.63 -5.89
N ARG A 70 -5.98 7.70 -5.37
CA ARG A 70 -4.71 7.35 -6.02
C ARG A 70 -4.49 5.85 -5.98
N MET A 71 -3.68 5.36 -6.91
CA MET A 71 -3.23 3.97 -6.91
C MET A 71 -1.70 3.97 -6.93
N LEU A 72 -1.13 3.26 -5.98
CA LEU A 72 0.30 3.08 -5.85
C LEU A 72 0.67 1.76 -6.51
N ILE A 73 1.53 1.81 -7.53
CA ILE A 73 2.07 0.59 -8.14
C ILE A 73 3.36 0.27 -7.40
N ALA A 74 3.38 -0.87 -6.73
CA ALA A 74 4.49 -1.27 -5.89
C ALA A 74 5.04 -2.63 -6.30
N GLU A 75 6.33 -2.83 -6.02
CA GLU A 75 6.96 -4.13 -6.24
C GLU A 75 7.97 -4.44 -5.16
N SER A 76 8.14 -5.73 -4.89
CA SER A 76 9.21 -6.24 -4.05
C SER A 76 9.59 -7.62 -4.59
N GLY A 77 10.85 -7.76 -4.97
CA GLY A 77 11.30 -8.96 -5.66
C GLY A 77 10.56 -9.15 -6.98
N SER A 78 9.94 -10.31 -7.17
CA SER A 78 9.17 -10.63 -8.37
C SER A 78 7.68 -10.30 -8.24
N LEU A 79 7.23 -9.83 -7.07
CA LEU A 79 5.83 -9.51 -6.81
C LEU A 79 5.55 -8.05 -7.13
N ARG A 80 4.41 -7.80 -7.77
CA ARG A 80 4.00 -6.46 -8.17
C ARG A 80 2.48 -6.36 -8.08
N ALA A 81 1.99 -5.24 -7.56
CA ALA A 81 0.55 -4.99 -7.46
C ALA A 81 0.26 -3.50 -7.41
N GLY A 82 -1.02 -3.16 -7.66
CA GLY A 82 -1.53 -1.82 -7.43
C GLY A 82 -2.30 -1.79 -6.11
N PHE A 83 -2.14 -0.71 -5.37
CA PHE A 83 -2.86 -0.48 -4.11
C PHE A 83 -3.60 0.84 -4.18
N VAL A 84 -4.94 0.81 -4.02
CA VAL A 84 -5.69 2.05 -3.93
C VAL A 84 -5.57 2.62 -2.52
N VAL A 85 -5.32 3.92 -2.46
CA VAL A 85 -5.09 4.68 -1.23
C VAL A 85 -5.84 6.02 -1.32
N ASP A 86 -5.99 6.70 -0.18
CA ASP A 86 -6.66 8.00 -0.17
C ASP A 86 -5.88 9.04 -0.95
N GLU A 87 -4.60 9.15 -0.63
CA GLU A 87 -3.70 10.10 -1.29
C GLU A 87 -2.25 9.70 -1.11
N VAL A 88 -1.40 10.24 -1.96
CA VAL A 88 0.05 10.19 -1.84
C VAL A 88 0.51 11.63 -1.61
N SER A 89 1.12 11.92 -0.46
CA SER A 89 1.36 13.30 -0.07
C SER A 89 2.74 13.81 -0.45
N GLU A 90 3.80 13.08 -0.08
CA GLU A 90 5.15 13.57 -0.33
C GLU A 90 6.18 12.45 -0.31
N VAL A 91 7.36 12.75 -0.85
CA VAL A 91 8.52 11.88 -0.79
C VAL A 91 9.57 12.58 0.06
N GLY A 92 10.12 11.89 1.04
CA GLY A 92 11.11 12.48 1.90
C GLY A 92 11.74 11.48 2.85
N GLU A 93 12.72 11.95 3.61
CA GLU A 93 13.41 11.12 4.58
C GLU A 93 12.52 10.87 5.80
N LEU A 94 12.56 9.64 6.28
CA LEU A 94 11.99 9.25 7.57
C LEU A 94 13.05 8.52 8.38
N GLY A 95 12.98 8.69 9.69
CA GLY A 95 13.80 7.91 10.60
C GLY A 95 13.43 6.44 10.57
N ASP A 96 14.31 5.61 11.11
CA ASP A 96 14.04 4.20 11.24
C ASP A 96 12.84 3.98 12.18
N PRO A 97 12.09 2.88 12.00
CA PRO A 97 10.98 2.58 12.91
C PRO A 97 11.48 2.48 14.35
N THR A 98 10.85 3.25 15.23
CA THR A 98 11.19 3.29 16.66
C THR A 98 10.12 2.66 17.53
N GLU A 99 8.91 2.51 16.99
CA GLU A 99 7.77 1.95 17.72
C GLU A 99 7.39 0.61 17.12
N ALA A 100 7.20 -0.38 17.98
CA ALA A 100 6.68 -1.67 17.56
C ALA A 100 5.19 -1.56 17.28
N THR A 101 4.70 -2.37 16.36
CA THR A 101 3.28 -2.46 16.05
C THR A 101 2.83 -3.91 16.12
N GLU A 102 1.53 -4.11 16.30
CA GLU A 102 0.95 -5.46 16.31
C GLU A 102 0.74 -6.00 14.90
N SER A 103 0.69 -5.13 13.91
CA SER A 103 0.47 -5.56 12.54
C SER A 103 1.72 -6.17 11.93
N GLU A 104 1.60 -7.39 11.41
CA GLU A 104 2.69 -8.07 10.71
C GLU A 104 3.01 -7.41 9.36
N LEU A 105 2.09 -6.57 8.84
CA LEU A 105 2.28 -5.89 7.57
C LEU A 105 3.09 -4.61 7.70
N LEU A 106 3.40 -4.20 8.93
CA LEU A 106 4.22 -3.03 9.20
C LEU A 106 5.59 -3.44 9.71
N ALA A 107 6.62 -2.76 9.25
CA ALA A 107 7.96 -2.90 9.81
C ALA A 107 8.07 -2.21 11.17
N GLY A 108 7.10 -1.39 11.51
CA GLY A 108 7.05 -0.61 12.73
C GLY A 108 6.42 0.74 12.45
N ALA A 109 6.65 1.69 13.36
CA ALA A 109 6.16 3.05 13.19
C ALA A 109 7.22 4.04 13.63
N THR A 110 7.15 5.25 13.10
CA THR A 110 8.01 6.35 13.50
C THR A 110 7.18 7.57 13.83
N LEU A 111 7.63 8.34 14.80
CA LEU A 111 6.96 9.58 15.18
C LEU A 111 7.63 10.75 14.47
N GLU A 112 6.84 11.55 13.77
CA GLU A 112 7.35 12.72 13.07
C GLU A 112 6.31 13.83 13.07
N GLY A 113 6.72 15.01 13.51
CA GLY A 113 5.86 16.18 13.53
C GLY A 113 4.59 16.00 14.37
N GLY A 114 4.63 15.16 15.40
CA GLY A 114 3.48 14.85 16.22
C GLY A 114 2.60 13.73 15.69
N ASP A 115 2.87 13.25 14.47
CA ASP A 115 2.12 12.14 13.85
C ASP A 115 2.88 10.83 13.95
N LEU A 116 2.16 9.77 14.26
CA LEU A 116 2.69 8.42 14.20
C LEU A 116 2.47 7.89 12.79
N ILE A 117 3.55 7.51 12.12
CA ILE A 117 3.54 7.03 10.74
C ILE A 117 3.89 5.56 10.71
N GLY A 118 2.97 4.72 10.22
CA GLY A 118 3.21 3.29 10.05
C GLY A 118 4.07 3.03 8.82
N ILE A 119 5.17 2.31 9.00
CA ILE A 119 6.05 1.94 7.89
C ILE A 119 5.63 0.58 7.36
N LEU A 120 5.16 0.53 6.12
CA LEU A 120 4.71 -0.70 5.50
C LEU A 120 5.89 -1.58 5.10
N ASP A 121 5.76 -2.88 5.37
CA ASP A 121 6.68 -3.90 4.89
C ASP A 121 6.11 -4.47 3.60
N LEU A 122 6.57 -3.98 2.46
CA LEU A 122 6.00 -4.35 1.16
C LEU A 122 6.19 -5.82 0.80
N ASP A 123 7.27 -6.44 1.26
CA ASP A 123 7.44 -7.88 1.09
C ASP A 123 6.27 -8.64 1.71
N ARG A 124 5.93 -8.29 2.94
CA ARG A 124 4.85 -8.95 3.67
C ARG A 124 3.49 -8.63 3.09
N VAL A 125 3.27 -7.37 2.71
CA VAL A 125 2.01 -6.94 2.09
C VAL A 125 1.78 -7.68 0.77
N LEU A 126 2.78 -7.71 -0.11
CA LEU A 126 2.67 -8.38 -1.40
C LEU A 126 2.56 -9.89 -1.25
N SER A 127 3.30 -10.48 -0.30
CA SER A 127 3.22 -11.91 -0.03
C SER A 127 1.85 -12.31 0.50
N ALA A 128 1.26 -11.49 1.37
CA ALA A 128 -0.10 -11.73 1.86
C ALA A 128 -1.11 -11.67 0.73
N LEU A 129 -0.97 -10.70 -0.18
CA LEU A 129 -1.83 -10.57 -1.34
C LEU A 129 -1.68 -11.76 -2.29
N ALA A 130 -0.46 -12.23 -2.53
CA ALA A 130 -0.20 -13.38 -3.38
C ALA A 130 -0.80 -14.65 -2.79
N GLY A 131 -0.71 -14.82 -1.46
CA GLY A 131 -1.31 -15.96 -0.76
C GLY A 131 -2.83 -15.92 -0.69
N ALA A 132 -3.44 -14.75 -0.92
CA ALA A 132 -4.89 -14.58 -0.90
C ALA A 132 -5.55 -14.92 -2.24
N ARG A 133 -4.79 -15.25 -3.26
CA ARG A 133 -5.33 -15.61 -4.57
C ARG A 133 -6.08 -16.93 -4.49
N PRO A 134 -7.25 -17.03 -5.14
CA PRO A 134 -8.00 -18.30 -5.19
C PRO A 134 -7.24 -19.35 -5.98
#